data_3a585451204a7e52d7bb1a3d76459604
#
_entry.id   3a585451204a7e52d7bb1a3d76459604
#
_cell.length_a   1.000
_cell.length_b   1.000
_cell.length_c   1.000
_cell.angle_alpha   90.00
_cell.angle_beta   90.00
_cell.angle_gamma   90.00
#
_symmetry.space_group_name_H-M   'P 1'
#
loop_
_entity.id
_entity.type
_entity.pdbx_description
1 polymer ?
#
loop_
_entity_poly.entity_id
_entity_poly.type
_entity_poly.pdbx_seq_one_letter_code
_entity_poly.pdbx_strand_id
1 'polypeptide(L)'
;DDGTSNGGFYGLDGETTQMAFIRVPVDGARVTSSFMPMRRHPVTGVLRPHLGTDFGSAKGNKIYAAADGTITRRRFDHDGYGHYLIITHDSERTSLYAHMSKIADGMKVGKKVKKGDVIGYVGATGLATGPHLHYELRVNNQQVNPLKVKFPDKDRLTNEELEELLTLAQPLTTRLAMINRIQSVKPHSSLATRTETETTAQTH
;
A
#
# COMPACT_ATOMS: atom_id res chain seq x y z
N ASP A 1 14.90 30.57 2.71
CA ASP A 1 13.88 29.55 2.34
C ASP A 1 14.31 28.89 1.03
N ASP A 2 14.99 27.75 1.13
CA ASP A 2 15.50 27.03 -0.05
C ASP A 2 14.49 26.04 -0.66
N GLY A 3 13.21 26.11 -0.26
CA GLY A 3 12.12 25.39 -0.93
C GLY A 3 12.15 23.86 -0.83
N THR A 4 12.98 23.28 0.03
CA THR A 4 13.13 21.82 0.19
C THR A 4 12.41 21.26 1.45
N SER A 5 11.27 21.85 1.85
CA SER A 5 10.46 21.17 2.83
C SER A 5 9.80 19.96 2.15
N ASN A 6 10.33 18.81 2.39
CA ASN A 6 9.71 17.52 2.06
C ASN A 6 8.47 17.35 2.94
N GLY A 7 7.36 18.03 2.56
CA GLY A 7 6.09 17.94 3.26
C GLY A 7 5.61 16.49 3.26
N GLY A 8 5.81 15.78 4.35
CA GLY A 8 5.30 14.44 4.58
C GLY A 8 3.97 14.48 5.35
N PHE A 9 3.17 13.43 5.24
CA PHE A 9 2.05 13.21 6.14
C PHE A 9 2.51 12.35 7.30
N TYR A 10 2.41 12.84 8.51
CA TYR A 10 2.84 12.17 9.73
C TYR A 10 1.65 11.91 10.66
N GLY A 11 1.69 10.79 11.39
CA GLY A 11 0.82 10.55 12.52
C GLY A 11 1.22 11.40 13.72
N LEU A 12 0.34 11.48 14.73
CA LEU A 12 0.66 12.16 16.00
C LEU A 12 1.74 11.46 16.81
N ASP A 13 2.15 10.27 16.40
CA ASP A 13 3.31 9.50 16.90
C ASP A 13 4.63 9.86 16.21
N GLY A 14 4.57 10.81 15.24
CA GLY A 14 5.71 11.22 14.43
C GLY A 14 6.11 10.20 13.36
N GLU A 15 5.36 9.10 13.22
CA GLU A 15 5.59 8.13 12.16
C GLU A 15 4.97 8.60 10.84
N THR A 16 5.71 8.45 9.73
CA THR A 16 5.15 8.82 8.43
C THR A 16 4.02 7.87 8.02
N THR A 17 2.91 8.42 7.57
CA THR A 17 1.80 7.64 7.02
C THR A 17 2.00 7.32 5.53
N GLN A 18 2.94 7.97 4.86
CA GLN A 18 3.12 7.87 3.39
C GLN A 18 3.94 6.66 2.94
N MET A 19 4.80 6.10 3.78
CA MET A 19 5.82 5.14 3.34
C MET A 19 5.62 3.70 3.82
N ALA A 20 4.46 3.35 4.36
CA ALA A 20 4.14 1.96 4.63
C ALA A 20 3.94 1.20 3.31
N PHE A 21 4.97 0.49 2.85
CA PHE A 21 4.88 -0.40 1.69
C PHE A 21 3.90 -1.55 1.96
N ILE A 22 3.08 -1.85 0.96
CA ILE A 22 2.32 -3.10 0.95
C ILE A 22 3.33 -4.24 0.78
N ARG A 23 3.47 -5.08 1.81
CA ARG A 23 4.43 -6.20 1.80
C ARG A 23 4.00 -7.36 0.92
N VAL A 24 2.70 -7.51 0.70
CA VAL A 24 2.07 -8.54 -0.14
C VAL A 24 1.15 -7.84 -1.16
N PRO A 25 1.71 -7.31 -2.27
CA PRO A 25 0.98 -6.44 -3.19
C PRO A 25 0.17 -7.23 -4.23
N VAL A 26 -0.52 -8.30 -3.82
CA VAL A 26 -1.33 -9.14 -4.70
C VAL A 26 -2.46 -9.83 -3.93
N ASP A 27 -3.63 -9.95 -4.56
CA ASP A 27 -4.81 -10.60 -3.96
C ASP A 27 -4.62 -12.11 -3.79
N GLY A 28 -5.19 -12.67 -2.72
CA GLY A 28 -5.28 -14.10 -2.45
C GLY A 28 -3.93 -14.83 -2.39
N ALA A 29 -2.89 -14.12 -2.00
CA ALA A 29 -1.52 -14.58 -2.12
C ALA A 29 -1.07 -15.44 -0.94
N ARG A 30 -0.22 -16.43 -1.25
CA ARG A 30 0.61 -17.15 -0.29
C ARG A 30 2.08 -17.10 -0.73
N VAL A 31 3.01 -17.05 0.21
CA VAL A 31 4.44 -17.15 -0.12
C VAL A 31 4.74 -18.55 -0.63
N THR A 32 5.20 -18.67 -1.87
CA THR A 32 5.60 -19.94 -2.49
C THR A 32 7.12 -20.10 -2.57
N SER A 33 7.85 -18.97 -2.66
CA SER A 33 9.31 -18.97 -2.59
C SER A 33 9.79 -17.69 -1.89
N SER A 34 10.55 -17.83 -0.82
CA SER A 34 11.05 -16.69 -0.06
C SER A 34 12.30 -16.08 -0.70
N PHE A 35 12.56 -14.81 -0.39
CA PHE A 35 13.83 -14.15 -0.67
C PHE A 35 14.99 -14.93 -0.06
N MET A 36 15.97 -15.31 -0.89
CA MET A 36 17.14 -16.10 -0.47
C MET A 36 18.37 -15.76 -1.34
N PRO A 37 19.20 -14.80 -0.91
CA PRO A 37 20.34 -14.33 -1.71
C PRO A 37 21.45 -15.38 -1.89
N MET A 38 21.49 -16.40 -1.05
CA MET A 38 22.50 -17.48 -1.08
C MET A 38 21.82 -18.85 -1.19
N ARG A 39 20.95 -19.04 -2.18
CA ARG A 39 20.26 -20.33 -2.41
C ARG A 39 21.15 -21.27 -3.21
N ARG A 40 21.49 -22.44 -2.67
CA ARG A 40 22.06 -23.55 -3.43
C ARG A 40 20.95 -24.38 -4.09
N HIS A 41 21.12 -24.67 -5.37
CA HIS A 41 20.20 -25.57 -6.06
C HIS A 41 20.34 -26.99 -5.47
N PRO A 42 19.24 -27.66 -5.06
CA PRO A 42 19.31 -28.92 -4.29
C PRO A 42 19.93 -30.07 -5.06
N VAL A 43 19.88 -30.04 -6.40
CA VAL A 43 20.41 -31.11 -7.27
C VAL A 43 21.80 -30.77 -7.81
N THR A 44 22.00 -29.55 -8.31
CA THR A 44 23.24 -29.16 -8.99
C THR A 44 24.27 -28.53 -8.07
N GLY A 45 23.91 -28.19 -6.84
CA GLY A 45 24.77 -27.45 -5.87
C GLY A 45 25.15 -26.03 -6.29
N VAL A 46 24.74 -25.58 -7.49
CA VAL A 46 25.04 -24.26 -8.01
C VAL A 46 24.32 -23.20 -7.21
N LEU A 47 25.02 -22.12 -6.87
CA LEU A 47 24.40 -20.95 -6.24
C LEU A 47 23.45 -20.27 -7.25
N ARG A 48 22.17 -20.30 -6.95
CA ARG A 48 21.13 -19.62 -7.72
C ARG A 48 20.30 -18.74 -6.77
N PRO A 49 20.70 -17.50 -6.55
CA PRO A 49 20.01 -16.61 -5.64
C PRO A 49 18.57 -16.37 -6.11
N HIS A 50 17.65 -16.24 -5.14
CA HIS A 50 16.29 -15.76 -5.36
C HIS A 50 16.17 -14.38 -4.74
N LEU A 51 16.28 -13.34 -5.56
CA LEU A 51 16.39 -11.94 -5.13
C LEU A 51 15.04 -11.22 -5.00
N GLY A 52 13.95 -11.99 -4.95
CA GLY A 52 12.59 -11.54 -4.70
C GLY A 52 11.84 -12.49 -3.79
N THR A 53 10.57 -12.22 -3.63
CA THR A 53 9.62 -13.13 -2.98
C THR A 53 8.54 -13.50 -4.00
N ASP A 54 8.28 -14.81 -4.14
CA ASP A 54 7.22 -15.28 -5.01
C ASP A 54 5.94 -15.48 -4.20
N PHE A 55 4.90 -14.81 -4.66
CA PHE A 55 3.55 -14.89 -4.12
C PHE A 55 2.67 -15.69 -5.08
N GLY A 56 2.41 -16.96 -4.76
CA GLY A 56 1.46 -17.79 -5.50
C GLY A 56 0.05 -17.24 -5.35
N SER A 57 -0.60 -17.01 -6.49
CA SER A 57 -1.95 -16.46 -6.57
C SER A 57 -2.60 -16.89 -7.89
N ALA A 58 -3.92 -16.91 -7.99
CA ALA A 58 -4.62 -17.31 -9.20
C ALA A 58 -4.30 -16.37 -10.37
N LYS A 59 -4.16 -16.92 -11.57
CA LYS A 59 -3.98 -16.13 -12.80
C LYS A 59 -5.12 -15.14 -12.96
N GLY A 60 -4.77 -13.88 -13.21
CA GLY A 60 -5.73 -12.79 -13.35
C GLY A 60 -6.04 -12.03 -12.07
N ASN A 61 -5.60 -12.49 -10.90
CA ASN A 61 -5.70 -11.72 -9.66
C ASN A 61 -4.93 -10.40 -9.77
N LYS A 62 -5.44 -9.36 -9.11
CA LYS A 62 -4.87 -8.01 -9.19
C LYS A 62 -3.53 -7.92 -8.48
N ILE A 63 -2.63 -7.18 -9.10
CA ILE A 63 -1.34 -6.78 -8.54
C ILE A 63 -1.39 -5.27 -8.30
N TYR A 64 -0.94 -4.84 -7.14
CA TYR A 64 -1.04 -3.45 -6.69
C TYR A 64 0.33 -2.79 -6.58
N ALA A 65 0.38 -1.47 -6.79
CA ALA A 65 1.55 -0.67 -6.43
C ALA A 65 1.78 -0.74 -4.91
N ALA A 66 2.96 -1.16 -4.49
CA ALA A 66 3.27 -1.33 -3.07
C ALA A 66 3.34 0.00 -2.30
N ALA A 67 3.69 1.08 -2.98
CA ALA A 67 3.72 2.45 -2.46
C ALA A 67 3.51 3.44 -3.62
N ASP A 68 3.35 4.72 -3.28
CA ASP A 68 3.35 5.82 -4.24
C ASP A 68 4.65 5.82 -5.04
N GLY A 69 4.61 6.23 -6.31
CA GLY A 69 5.82 6.29 -7.12
C GLY A 69 5.55 6.56 -8.59
N THR A 70 6.60 6.40 -9.40
CA THR A 70 6.54 6.59 -10.86
C THR A 70 7.01 5.31 -11.55
N ILE A 71 6.27 4.84 -12.55
CA ILE A 71 6.69 3.71 -13.37
C ILE A 71 7.92 4.14 -14.18
N THR A 72 9.06 3.52 -13.93
CA THR A 72 10.33 3.82 -14.60
C THR A 72 10.71 2.78 -15.64
N ARG A 73 10.11 1.59 -15.57
CA ARG A 73 10.31 0.55 -16.57
C ARG A 73 9.03 -0.27 -16.78
N ARG A 74 8.77 -0.59 -18.05
CA ARG A 74 7.74 -1.53 -18.50
C ARG A 74 8.33 -2.32 -19.65
N ARG A 75 8.46 -3.64 -19.51
CA ARG A 75 9.07 -4.49 -20.55
C ARG A 75 8.47 -5.90 -20.54
N PHE A 76 8.83 -6.65 -21.60
CA PHE A 76 8.68 -8.08 -21.68
C PHE A 76 10.07 -8.72 -21.83
N ASP A 77 10.36 -9.70 -20.98
CA ASP A 77 11.60 -10.47 -20.95
C ASP A 77 11.24 -11.96 -21.01
N HIS A 78 11.47 -12.56 -22.17
CA HIS A 78 11.04 -13.93 -22.47
C HIS A 78 11.71 -14.97 -21.55
N ASP A 79 13.00 -14.81 -21.29
CA ASP A 79 13.83 -15.78 -20.59
C ASP A 79 14.04 -15.46 -19.11
N GLY A 80 13.34 -14.45 -18.61
CA GLY A 80 13.43 -13.96 -17.24
C GLY A 80 12.08 -13.57 -16.68
N TYR A 81 11.90 -12.27 -16.45
CA TYR A 81 10.75 -11.70 -15.73
C TYR A 81 9.38 -11.76 -16.44
N GLY A 82 9.32 -12.15 -17.72
CA GLY A 82 8.09 -12.04 -18.51
C GLY A 82 7.61 -10.60 -18.65
N HIS A 83 6.31 -10.36 -18.55
CA HIS A 83 5.79 -9.00 -18.42
C HIS A 83 6.11 -8.46 -17.03
N TYR A 84 6.82 -7.32 -16.99
CA TYR A 84 7.20 -6.72 -15.71
C TYR A 84 7.17 -5.20 -15.73
N LEU A 85 7.00 -4.63 -14.52
CA LEU A 85 7.10 -3.21 -14.21
C LEU A 85 8.17 -2.97 -13.14
N ILE A 86 8.82 -1.79 -13.21
CA ILE A 86 9.56 -1.22 -12.09
C ILE A 86 8.93 0.12 -11.75
N ILE A 87 8.70 0.32 -10.45
CA ILE A 87 8.24 1.58 -9.87
C ILE A 87 9.37 2.13 -9.03
N THR A 88 9.73 3.39 -9.29
CA THR A 88 10.64 4.17 -8.44
C THR A 88 9.80 4.97 -7.48
N HIS A 89 10.04 4.79 -6.20
CA HIS A 89 9.29 5.43 -5.12
C HIS A 89 9.97 6.72 -4.68
N ASP A 90 11.30 6.67 -4.57
CA ASP A 90 12.17 7.80 -4.24
C ASP A 90 13.61 7.56 -4.76
N SER A 91 14.57 8.33 -4.27
CA SER A 91 15.99 8.21 -4.67
C SER A 91 16.66 6.89 -4.27
N GLU A 92 16.12 6.21 -3.25
CA GLU A 92 16.71 5.00 -2.67
C GLU A 92 15.93 3.73 -2.97
N ARG A 93 14.60 3.84 -3.22
CA ARG A 93 13.69 2.69 -3.21
C ARG A 93 13.00 2.47 -4.54
N THR A 94 13.06 1.23 -5.00
CA THR A 94 12.34 0.75 -6.18
C THR A 94 11.68 -0.59 -5.92
N SER A 95 10.58 -0.87 -6.61
CA SER A 95 9.95 -2.19 -6.60
C SER A 95 9.80 -2.74 -8.02
N LEU A 96 9.95 -4.06 -8.14
CA LEU A 96 9.77 -4.80 -9.39
C LEU A 96 8.65 -5.82 -9.23
N TYR A 97 7.81 -5.91 -10.25
CA TYR A 97 6.66 -6.81 -10.31
C TYR A 97 6.72 -7.59 -11.61
N ALA A 98 6.84 -8.91 -11.55
CA ALA A 98 7.11 -9.75 -12.72
C ALA A 98 6.10 -10.90 -12.89
N HIS A 99 6.27 -11.65 -13.99
CA HIS A 99 5.46 -12.77 -14.44
C HIS A 99 3.97 -12.44 -14.66
N MET A 100 3.65 -11.17 -14.92
CA MET A 100 2.28 -10.72 -15.16
C MET A 100 1.68 -11.38 -16.41
N SER A 101 0.39 -11.70 -16.37
CA SER A 101 -0.36 -12.06 -17.59
C SER A 101 -0.65 -10.84 -18.46
N LYS A 102 -0.94 -9.71 -17.82
CA LYS A 102 -1.22 -8.41 -18.47
C LYS A 102 -0.82 -7.29 -17.53
N ILE A 103 -0.20 -6.24 -18.05
CA ILE A 103 -0.03 -4.97 -17.38
C ILE A 103 -1.34 -4.19 -17.51
N ALA A 104 -1.82 -3.56 -16.45
CA ALA A 104 -3.07 -2.82 -16.46
C ALA A 104 -3.04 -1.66 -17.48
N ASP A 105 -4.20 -1.33 -18.02
CA ASP A 105 -4.32 -0.31 -19.05
C ASP A 105 -3.91 1.06 -18.48
N GLY A 106 -3.23 1.87 -19.29
CA GLY A 106 -2.71 3.16 -18.87
C GLY A 106 -1.41 3.13 -18.07
N MET A 107 -0.92 1.95 -17.64
CA MET A 107 0.36 1.80 -16.91
C MET A 107 1.52 1.87 -17.91
N LYS A 108 2.06 3.06 -18.11
CA LYS A 108 3.19 3.37 -19.02
C LYS A 108 4.33 4.04 -18.26
N VAL A 109 5.53 3.98 -18.82
CA VAL A 109 6.71 4.68 -18.27
C VAL A 109 6.39 6.18 -18.10
N GLY A 110 6.76 6.75 -16.97
CA GLY A 110 6.44 8.12 -16.57
C GLY A 110 5.08 8.29 -15.86
N LYS A 111 4.23 7.26 -15.81
CA LYS A 111 2.96 7.32 -15.06
C LYS A 111 3.23 7.33 -13.56
N LYS A 112 2.70 8.33 -12.86
CA LYS A 112 2.62 8.35 -11.39
C LYS A 112 1.50 7.41 -10.95
N VAL A 113 1.78 6.60 -9.95
CA VAL A 113 0.85 5.66 -9.32
C VAL A 113 0.79 5.93 -7.83
N LYS A 114 -0.36 5.60 -7.24
CA LYS A 114 -0.57 5.63 -5.79
C LYS A 114 -0.50 4.23 -5.21
N LYS A 115 -0.13 4.13 -3.95
CA LYS A 115 -0.21 2.89 -3.18
C LYS A 115 -1.59 2.26 -3.32
N GLY A 116 -1.64 0.98 -3.70
CA GLY A 116 -2.90 0.27 -3.92
C GLY A 116 -3.49 0.41 -5.31
N ASP A 117 -2.91 1.22 -6.22
CA ASP A 117 -3.34 1.23 -7.62
C ASP A 117 -3.11 -0.13 -8.27
N VAL A 118 -4.08 -0.60 -9.05
CA VAL A 118 -3.93 -1.84 -9.83
C VAL A 118 -2.96 -1.59 -10.98
N ILE A 119 -1.80 -2.26 -10.97
CA ILE A 119 -0.75 -2.09 -11.97
C ILE A 119 -0.67 -3.25 -12.98
N GLY A 120 -1.29 -4.38 -12.68
CA GLY A 120 -1.30 -5.55 -13.54
C GLY A 120 -2.02 -6.73 -12.92
N TYR A 121 -1.86 -7.89 -13.56
CA TYR A 121 -2.57 -9.10 -13.19
C TYR A 121 -1.62 -10.30 -13.18
N VAL A 122 -1.80 -11.19 -12.21
CA VAL A 122 -0.99 -12.39 -12.03
C VAL A 122 -1.00 -13.25 -13.29
N GLY A 123 0.17 -13.75 -13.65
CA GLY A 123 0.38 -14.64 -14.77
C GLY A 123 1.47 -15.68 -14.49
N ALA A 124 1.99 -16.23 -15.58
CA ALA A 124 3.12 -17.14 -15.58
C ALA A 124 3.97 -16.90 -16.85
N THR A 125 4.20 -15.62 -17.20
CA THR A 125 5.01 -15.25 -18.37
C THR A 125 6.49 -15.20 -18.01
N GLY A 126 7.35 -15.42 -19.03
CA GLY A 126 8.79 -15.54 -18.80
C GLY A 126 9.16 -16.88 -18.14
N LEU A 127 10.22 -16.88 -17.33
CA LEU A 127 10.73 -18.08 -16.66
C LEU A 127 9.93 -18.37 -15.38
N ALA A 128 8.70 -18.87 -15.53
CA ALA A 128 7.81 -19.21 -14.44
C ALA A 128 7.22 -20.61 -14.60
N THR A 129 7.15 -21.37 -13.50
CA THR A 129 6.60 -22.74 -13.48
C THR A 129 5.09 -22.79 -13.24
N GLY A 130 4.49 -21.68 -12.83
CA GLY A 130 3.06 -21.56 -12.55
C GLY A 130 2.67 -20.13 -12.19
N PRO A 131 1.37 -19.85 -12.01
CA PRO A 131 0.90 -18.51 -11.73
C PRO A 131 1.39 -17.98 -10.38
N HIS A 132 2.13 -16.89 -10.41
CA HIS A 132 2.60 -16.16 -9.22
C HIS A 132 3.00 -14.73 -9.58
N LEU A 133 3.11 -13.87 -8.56
CA LEU A 133 3.82 -12.61 -8.64
C LEU A 133 5.24 -12.82 -8.11
N HIS A 134 6.26 -12.54 -8.91
CA HIS A 134 7.61 -12.33 -8.41
C HIS A 134 7.77 -10.85 -8.04
N TYR A 135 8.04 -10.57 -6.76
CA TYR A 135 8.12 -9.23 -6.21
C TYR A 135 9.49 -8.96 -5.62
N GLU A 136 10.17 -7.94 -6.14
CA GLU A 136 11.43 -7.44 -5.57
C GLU A 136 11.21 -6.06 -4.95
N LEU A 137 11.80 -5.85 -3.80
CA LEU A 137 12.01 -4.53 -3.21
C LEU A 137 13.50 -4.25 -3.18
N ARG A 138 13.91 -3.09 -3.66
CA ARG A 138 15.30 -2.66 -3.69
C ARG A 138 15.46 -1.39 -2.89
N VAL A 139 16.49 -1.37 -2.05
CA VAL A 139 16.92 -0.20 -1.30
C VAL A 139 18.37 0.07 -1.69
N ASN A 140 18.70 1.29 -2.12
CA ASN A 140 20.01 1.65 -2.64
C ASN A 140 20.52 0.65 -3.71
N ASN A 141 19.65 0.28 -4.66
CA ASN A 141 19.89 -0.68 -5.73
C ASN A 141 20.18 -2.13 -5.27
N GLN A 142 20.07 -2.45 -3.99
CA GLN A 142 20.21 -3.80 -3.47
C GLN A 142 18.85 -4.42 -3.17
N GLN A 143 18.60 -5.65 -3.66
CA GLN A 143 17.40 -6.38 -3.34
C GLN A 143 17.39 -6.75 -1.85
N VAL A 144 16.26 -6.49 -1.21
CA VAL A 144 16.02 -6.80 0.20
C VAL A 144 14.79 -7.69 0.36
N ASN A 145 14.72 -8.39 1.48
CA ASN A 145 13.52 -9.21 1.76
C ASN A 145 12.32 -8.30 2.08
N PRO A 146 11.31 -8.22 1.21
CA PRO A 146 10.18 -7.30 1.38
C PRO A 146 9.34 -7.60 2.62
N LEU A 147 9.37 -8.84 3.11
CA LEU A 147 8.63 -9.26 4.31
C LEU A 147 9.35 -8.92 5.63
N LYS A 148 10.67 -8.71 5.57
CA LYS A 148 11.51 -8.52 6.77
C LYS A 148 12.16 -7.14 6.83
N VAL A 149 12.22 -6.41 5.70
CA VAL A 149 12.88 -5.11 5.66
C VAL A 149 12.23 -4.17 6.69
N LYS A 150 13.09 -3.57 7.49
CA LYS A 150 12.73 -2.41 8.31
C LYS A 150 13.23 -1.20 7.55
N PHE A 151 12.33 -0.28 7.25
CA PHE A 151 12.76 1.01 6.72
C PHE A 151 13.42 1.76 7.87
N PRO A 152 14.59 2.38 7.65
CA PRO A 152 15.22 3.20 8.69
C PRO A 152 14.29 4.35 9.08
N ASP A 153 14.42 4.80 10.32
CA ASP A 153 13.64 5.87 10.95
C ASP A 153 13.73 7.26 10.25
N LYS A 154 14.31 7.33 9.05
CA LYS A 154 14.29 8.56 8.22
C LYS A 154 12.87 9.07 7.91
N ASP A 155 11.88 8.20 8.10
CA ASP A 155 10.48 8.52 7.92
C ASP A 155 9.79 8.89 9.24
N ARG A 156 10.57 9.03 10.31
CA ARG A 156 10.10 9.50 11.62
C ARG A 156 10.62 10.90 11.87
N LEU A 157 9.75 11.75 12.37
CA LEU A 157 10.15 13.08 12.81
C LEU A 157 11.18 12.98 13.94
N THR A 158 12.13 13.90 13.95
CA THR A 158 12.99 14.14 15.12
C THR A 158 12.12 14.57 16.30
N ASN A 159 12.65 14.49 17.52
CA ASN A 159 11.89 14.92 18.70
C ASN A 159 11.48 16.40 18.60
N GLU A 160 12.31 17.26 18.02
CA GLU A 160 12.03 18.67 17.82
C GLU A 160 10.91 18.90 16.80
N GLU A 161 10.96 18.22 15.65
CA GLU A 161 9.93 18.27 14.62
C GLU A 161 8.59 17.68 15.10
N LEU A 162 8.65 16.64 15.96
CA LEU A 162 7.45 16.05 16.56
C LEU A 162 6.78 17.02 17.55
N GLU A 163 7.55 17.70 18.38
CA GLU A 163 7.02 18.73 19.31
C GLU A 163 6.38 19.89 18.52
N GLU A 164 6.99 20.31 17.43
CA GLU A 164 6.43 21.34 16.54
C GLU A 164 5.11 20.85 15.91
N LEU A 165 5.09 19.63 15.36
CA LEU A 165 3.87 19.02 14.80
C LEU A 165 2.75 18.95 15.84
N LEU A 166 3.04 18.48 17.06
CA LEU A 166 2.05 18.35 18.14
C LEU A 166 1.51 19.71 18.54
N THR A 167 2.36 20.73 18.60
CA THR A 167 1.96 22.10 18.90
C THR A 167 1.02 22.66 17.84
N LEU A 168 1.32 22.46 16.57
CA LEU A 168 0.48 22.87 15.45
C LEU A 168 -0.84 22.07 15.35
N ALA A 169 -0.81 20.78 15.68
CA ALA A 169 -1.96 19.90 15.62
C ALA A 169 -2.95 20.07 16.79
N GLN A 170 -2.49 20.57 17.95
CA GLN A 170 -3.28 20.67 19.17
C GLN A 170 -4.60 21.46 19.01
N PRO A 171 -4.65 22.61 18.32
CA PRO A 171 -5.91 23.32 18.10
C PRO A 171 -6.91 22.52 17.25
N LEU A 172 -6.40 21.76 16.26
CA LEU A 172 -7.22 20.95 15.36
C LEU A 172 -7.78 19.73 16.06
N THR A 173 -6.97 19.03 16.84
CA THR A 173 -7.40 17.86 17.63
C THR A 173 -8.43 18.24 18.69
N THR A 174 -8.27 19.40 19.34
CA THR A 174 -9.24 19.95 20.30
C THR A 174 -10.56 20.26 19.62
N ARG A 175 -10.55 20.90 18.43
CA ARG A 175 -11.78 21.19 17.67
C ARG A 175 -12.48 19.92 17.21
N LEU A 176 -11.76 18.91 16.74
CA LEU A 176 -12.30 17.60 16.35
C LEU A 176 -12.95 16.89 17.54
N ALA A 177 -12.30 16.91 18.71
CA ALA A 177 -12.86 16.34 19.93
C ALA A 177 -14.16 17.03 20.37
N MET A 178 -14.26 18.35 20.23
CA MET A 178 -15.48 19.12 20.51
C MET A 178 -16.62 18.77 19.54
N ILE A 179 -16.32 18.67 18.22
CA ILE A 179 -17.31 18.29 17.20
C ILE A 179 -17.84 16.87 17.46
N ASN A 180 -16.98 15.93 17.74
CA ASN A 180 -17.37 14.55 18.04
C ASN A 180 -18.24 14.47 19.31
N ARG A 181 -17.95 15.31 20.31
CA ARG A 181 -18.76 15.41 21.53
C ARG A 181 -20.15 15.98 21.27
N ILE A 182 -20.27 16.97 20.37
CA ILE A 182 -21.56 17.56 19.97
C ILE A 182 -22.39 16.55 19.16
N GLN A 183 -21.77 15.77 18.27
CA GLN A 183 -22.45 14.76 17.47
C GLN A 183 -22.89 13.54 18.28
N SER A 184 -22.24 13.24 19.40
CA SER A 184 -22.62 12.12 20.28
C SER A 184 -23.79 12.46 21.21
N VAL A 185 -24.16 13.73 21.36
CA VAL A 185 -25.37 14.15 22.09
C VAL A 185 -26.56 14.09 21.13
N LYS A 186 -27.19 12.91 21.01
CA LYS A 186 -28.50 12.78 20.32
C LYS A 186 -29.53 13.67 21.02
N PRO A 187 -30.26 14.54 20.29
CA PRO A 187 -31.39 15.22 20.89
C PRO A 187 -32.46 14.20 21.25
N HIS A 188 -32.79 14.11 22.53
CA HIS A 188 -34.01 13.41 22.97
C HIS A 188 -35.23 14.20 22.46
N SER A 189 -35.76 13.83 21.32
CA SER A 189 -37.05 14.28 20.84
C SER A 189 -38.14 13.47 21.54
N SER A 190 -38.58 13.96 22.69
CA SER A 190 -39.85 13.61 23.30
C SER A 190 -40.87 14.69 22.98
N LEU A 191 -41.51 14.61 21.84
CA LEU A 191 -42.77 15.27 21.57
C LEU A 191 -43.83 14.18 21.48
N ALA A 192 -44.39 13.86 22.63
CA ALA A 192 -45.61 13.09 22.73
C ALA A 192 -46.76 14.00 22.28
N THR A 193 -47.24 13.81 21.09
CA THR A 193 -48.51 14.41 20.63
C THR A 193 -49.64 13.61 21.22
N ARG A 194 -50.29 14.19 22.18
CA ARG A 194 -51.54 13.74 22.79
C ARG A 194 -52.66 14.14 21.84
N THR A 195 -53.23 13.19 21.08
CA THR A 195 -54.48 13.39 20.37
C THR A 195 -55.64 12.94 21.28
N GLU A 196 -56.39 13.92 21.69
CA GLU A 196 -57.68 13.71 22.34
C GLU A 196 -58.69 13.22 21.28
N THR A 197 -59.28 12.06 21.53
CA THR A 197 -60.47 11.57 20.82
C THR A 197 -61.70 12.06 21.51
N GLU A 198 -62.40 13.03 20.90
CA GLU A 198 -63.78 13.35 21.25
C GLU A 198 -64.73 12.33 20.69
N THR A 199 -65.48 11.79 21.60
CA THR A 199 -66.69 10.93 21.38
C THR A 199 -67.85 11.80 20.94
N THR A 200 -68.49 11.48 19.84
CA THR A 200 -69.87 11.92 19.61
C THR A 200 -70.72 10.75 19.18
N ALA A 201 -71.62 10.37 20.06
CA ALA A 201 -72.77 9.48 19.77
C ALA A 201 -73.84 10.30 19.06
N GLN A 202 -74.55 9.64 18.12
CA GLN A 202 -76.02 9.76 17.93
C GLN A 202 -76.50 8.82 16.76
N THR A 203 -77.22 7.89 17.12
CA THR A 203 -78.64 7.57 16.74
C THR A 203 -79.00 7.65 15.23
N HIS A 204 -79.27 6.55 14.62
CA HIS A 204 -80.55 5.96 14.21
C HIS A 204 -80.35 4.56 13.69
#